data_a938b725bba8ae9ad64daace3e6bbf33
#
_entry.id   a938b725bba8ae9ad64daace3e6bbf33
#
_cell.length_a   1.000
_cell.length_b   1.000
_cell.length_c   1.000
_cell.angle_alpha   90.00
_cell.angle_beta   90.00
_cell.angle_gamma   90.00
#
_symmetry.space_group_name_H-M   'P 1'
#
loop_
_entity.id
_entity.type
_entity.pdbx_description
1 polymer ?
#
loop_
_entity_poly.entity_id
_entity_poly.type
_entity_poly.pdbx_seq_one_letter_code
_entity_poly.pdbx_strand_id
1 'polypeptide(L)'
;MNKSVVTNKGTVEGIEKGGYVVFKGIPYAKAPVGELRWKAPQELDAWEGTYKADTFQNMCMQELPKAEHPFMGRFHKEFYNNPEFVPGMGEDCLYLNIWVPEHEEGERLPVAFWIHGGGFGGGYSSELEFDGEAFCKKGVILVTINYRVNIFGFFAHPWLDAENERHISGNYGILDQIAALKWVANNIENFGGDSKNITVFGQSAGSMSTQVLCSSKLTGDIPAKAIMQSGISCDADVLYTPTLKEEEEIGERFIGLTGKTSLEELRAMSTEELFEAKVKLDDEMWKTGRGLVVVPNADGYVLEKTVKDVWKEGTMKDIPYMCGVVTDDLGATPEEVKAGKTGILMEECKRWAATREEKGTPAYLYHFAHELPGDDWGTFHSSELWYTFGTLGRCWRPMEQQDYDLSEEMVTCWTNFMKTGDPNGETQIQEEKEKWESYTKENPYVKIFK
;
A
#
# COMPACT_ATOMS: atom_id res chain seq x y z
N MET A 1 -17.81 23.38 -3.98
CA MET A 1 -16.58 22.72 -3.41
C MET A 1 -15.37 23.61 -3.60
N ASN A 2 -14.45 23.63 -2.64
CA ASN A 2 -13.23 24.40 -2.77
C ASN A 2 -12.15 23.57 -3.49
N LYS A 3 -11.86 23.91 -4.76
CA LYS A 3 -10.80 23.24 -5.54
C LYS A 3 -9.40 23.83 -5.30
N SER A 4 -9.28 24.87 -4.48
CA SER A 4 -8.00 25.53 -4.17
C SER A 4 -7.76 25.45 -2.67
N VAL A 5 -6.74 24.71 -2.24
CA VAL A 5 -6.44 24.43 -0.84
C VAL A 5 -5.04 24.91 -0.49
N VAL A 6 -4.90 25.58 0.65
CA VAL A 6 -3.59 26.02 1.18
C VAL A 6 -2.99 24.88 1.98
N THR A 7 -1.82 24.42 1.60
CA THR A 7 -1.00 23.47 2.36
C THR A 7 0.10 24.20 3.14
N ASN A 8 0.82 23.49 3.99
CA ASN A 8 1.99 24.05 4.69
C ASN A 8 3.18 24.39 3.75
N LYS A 9 3.08 24.09 2.44
CA LYS A 9 4.11 24.39 1.44
C LYS A 9 3.68 25.42 0.40
N GLY A 10 2.39 25.61 0.21
CA GLY A 10 1.81 26.52 -0.78
C GLY A 10 0.40 26.10 -1.15
N THR A 11 -0.20 26.82 -2.10
CA THR A 11 -1.55 26.52 -2.58
C THR A 11 -1.53 25.43 -3.64
N VAL A 12 -2.49 24.49 -3.56
CA VAL A 12 -2.74 23.46 -4.59
C VAL A 12 -4.13 23.66 -5.19
N GLU A 13 -4.28 23.42 -6.49
CA GLU A 13 -5.58 23.47 -7.17
C GLU A 13 -5.86 22.14 -7.87
N GLY A 14 -6.97 21.51 -7.49
CA GLY A 14 -7.46 20.25 -8.04
C GLY A 14 -8.52 20.42 -9.12
N ILE A 15 -9.06 19.28 -9.55
CA ILE A 15 -10.11 19.18 -10.58
C ILE A 15 -11.43 18.86 -9.90
N GLU A 16 -12.45 19.69 -10.13
CA GLU A 16 -13.81 19.41 -9.70
C GLU A 16 -14.44 18.33 -10.58
N LYS A 17 -15.11 17.38 -9.93
CA LYS A 17 -15.88 16.29 -10.51
C LYS A 17 -17.30 16.34 -9.94
N GLY A 18 -18.19 15.48 -10.41
CA GLY A 18 -19.56 15.43 -9.89
C GLY A 18 -19.63 14.95 -8.44
N GLY A 19 -19.63 15.88 -7.46
CA GLY A 19 -19.74 15.58 -6.03
C GLY A 19 -18.41 15.42 -5.27
N TYR A 20 -17.25 15.64 -5.91
CA TYR A 20 -15.93 15.63 -5.27
C TYR A 20 -14.89 16.45 -6.03
N VAL A 21 -13.76 16.73 -5.38
CA VAL A 21 -12.58 17.32 -6.01
C VAL A 21 -11.44 16.31 -5.95
N VAL A 22 -10.72 16.14 -7.06
CA VAL A 22 -9.49 15.33 -7.09
C VAL A 22 -8.26 16.21 -7.26
N PHE A 23 -7.28 16.00 -6.42
CA PHE A 23 -5.94 16.60 -6.51
C PHE A 23 -4.96 15.49 -6.90
N LYS A 24 -4.31 15.63 -8.04
CA LYS A 24 -3.40 14.63 -8.62
C LYS A 24 -1.97 15.11 -8.58
N GLY A 25 -1.08 14.26 -8.08
CA GLY A 25 0.35 14.49 -8.14
C GLY A 25 0.86 15.64 -7.26
N ILE A 26 0.35 15.79 -6.03
CA ILE A 26 0.91 16.72 -5.06
C ILE A 26 2.26 16.18 -4.56
N PRO A 27 3.38 16.90 -4.67
CA PRO A 27 4.65 16.47 -4.10
C PRO A 27 4.58 16.53 -2.56
N TYR A 28 5.09 15.49 -1.89
CA TYR A 28 5.16 15.44 -0.42
C TYR A 28 6.60 15.48 0.12
N ALA A 29 7.59 15.26 -0.74
CA ALA A 29 9.01 15.36 -0.43
C ALA A 29 9.81 15.82 -1.66
N LYS A 30 11.05 16.27 -1.46
CA LYS A 30 11.98 16.60 -2.57
C LYS A 30 12.24 15.35 -3.41
N ALA A 31 12.40 15.54 -4.72
CA ALA A 31 12.78 14.46 -5.63
C ALA A 31 14.06 13.76 -5.15
N PRO A 32 14.07 12.45 -4.96
CA PRO A 32 15.22 11.70 -4.43
C PRO A 32 16.25 11.39 -5.52
N VAL A 33 16.73 12.42 -6.22
CA VAL A 33 17.64 12.34 -7.37
C VAL A 33 19.05 12.79 -6.99
N GLY A 34 20.07 12.34 -7.73
CA GLY A 34 21.44 12.76 -7.55
C GLY A 34 21.95 12.51 -6.13
N GLU A 35 22.36 13.56 -5.43
CA GLU A 35 22.85 13.46 -4.04
C GLU A 35 21.78 13.02 -3.04
N LEU A 36 20.48 13.10 -3.39
CA LEU A 36 19.39 12.63 -2.55
C LEU A 36 19.00 11.17 -2.81
N ARG A 37 19.58 10.55 -3.84
CA ARG A 37 19.42 9.11 -4.10
C ARG A 37 19.90 8.31 -2.89
N TRP A 38 19.08 7.38 -2.41
CA TRP A 38 19.33 6.59 -1.19
C TRP A 38 19.57 7.43 0.07
N LYS A 39 18.83 8.53 0.19
CA LYS A 39 18.68 9.28 1.45
C LYS A 39 17.24 9.26 1.92
N ALA A 40 17.03 9.50 3.20
CA ALA A 40 15.70 9.72 3.75
C ALA A 40 15.01 10.87 3.00
N PRO A 41 13.68 10.81 2.78
CA PRO A 41 12.97 11.87 2.09
C PRO A 41 13.18 13.22 2.77
N GLN A 42 13.47 14.23 1.94
CA GLN A 42 13.74 15.59 2.41
C GLN A 42 12.50 16.44 2.28
N GLU A 43 12.30 17.32 3.25
CA GLU A 43 11.17 18.23 3.26
C GLU A 43 11.21 19.20 2.07
N LEU A 44 10.06 19.44 1.45
CA LEU A 44 9.91 20.39 0.36
C LEU A 44 10.18 21.82 0.83
N ASP A 45 10.75 22.62 -0.05
CA ASP A 45 10.70 24.07 0.10
C ASP A 45 9.28 24.57 -0.19
N ALA A 46 8.87 25.65 0.45
CA ALA A 46 7.60 26.29 0.13
C ALA A 46 7.65 26.89 -1.27
N TRP A 47 6.52 26.84 -1.98
CA TRP A 47 6.40 27.46 -3.31
C TRP A 47 5.46 28.68 -3.29
N GLU A 48 5.72 29.61 -4.19
CA GLU A 48 4.84 30.76 -4.43
C GLU A 48 3.79 30.42 -5.50
N GLY A 49 2.62 31.06 -5.40
CA GLY A 49 1.52 30.86 -6.35
C GLY A 49 0.75 29.55 -6.11
N THR A 50 0.15 29.04 -7.17
CA THR A 50 -0.72 27.87 -7.12
C THR A 50 -0.15 26.71 -7.92
N TYR A 51 0.11 25.58 -7.28
CA TYR A 51 0.48 24.32 -7.92
C TYR A 51 -0.78 23.67 -8.52
N LYS A 52 -0.74 23.35 -9.81
CA LYS A 52 -1.84 22.66 -10.50
C LYS A 52 -1.74 21.15 -10.25
N ALA A 53 -2.59 20.66 -9.37
CA ALA A 53 -2.67 19.24 -9.01
C ALA A 53 -3.74 18.54 -9.91
N ASP A 54 -3.50 18.52 -11.22
CA ASP A 54 -4.44 18.06 -12.24
C ASP A 54 -3.97 16.85 -13.04
N THR A 55 -2.74 16.40 -12.83
CA THR A 55 -2.12 15.31 -13.58
C THR A 55 -1.38 14.36 -12.64
N PHE A 56 -1.58 13.05 -12.81
CA PHE A 56 -0.77 12.05 -12.11
C PHE A 56 0.69 12.20 -12.51
N GLN A 57 1.57 12.18 -11.51
CA GLN A 57 3.01 12.35 -11.71
C GLN A 57 3.71 10.99 -11.83
N ASN A 58 5.01 11.01 -12.12
CA ASN A 58 5.79 9.81 -12.35
C ASN A 58 5.65 8.77 -11.23
N MET A 59 5.56 7.50 -11.62
CA MET A 59 5.87 6.37 -10.74
C MET A 59 7.38 6.21 -10.58
N CYS A 60 7.80 5.49 -9.53
CA CYS A 60 9.20 5.11 -9.37
C CYS A 60 9.66 4.22 -10.54
N MET A 61 10.93 4.31 -10.92
CA MET A 61 11.51 3.48 -11.98
C MET A 61 11.32 1.99 -11.67
N GLN A 62 10.68 1.26 -12.58
CA GLN A 62 10.28 -0.14 -12.42
C GLN A 62 10.04 -0.83 -13.77
N GLU A 63 9.85 -2.15 -13.76
CA GLU A 63 9.36 -2.89 -14.91
C GLU A 63 7.85 -3.12 -14.75
N LEU A 64 7.08 -2.74 -15.76
CA LEU A 64 5.67 -3.09 -15.80
C LEU A 64 5.46 -4.50 -16.37
N PRO A 65 4.43 -5.22 -15.91
CA PRO A 65 4.06 -6.50 -16.51
C PRO A 65 3.90 -6.39 -18.03
N LYS A 66 4.53 -7.31 -18.78
CA LYS A 66 4.42 -7.36 -20.24
C LYS A 66 3.34 -8.35 -20.66
N ALA A 67 2.57 -8.00 -21.68
CA ALA A 67 1.47 -8.83 -22.19
C ALA A 67 1.93 -10.25 -22.63
N GLU A 68 3.15 -10.36 -23.15
CA GLU A 68 3.72 -11.60 -23.65
C GLU A 68 4.27 -12.52 -22.55
N HIS A 69 4.41 -12.02 -21.30
CA HIS A 69 4.96 -12.82 -20.22
C HIS A 69 3.97 -13.92 -19.81
N PRO A 70 4.37 -15.20 -19.73
CA PRO A 70 3.44 -16.32 -19.51
C PRO A 70 2.57 -16.20 -18.26
N PHE A 71 3.10 -15.65 -17.18
CA PHE A 71 2.38 -15.43 -15.93
C PHE A 71 1.96 -13.94 -15.76
N MET A 72 2.90 -13.02 -15.85
CA MET A 72 2.64 -11.58 -15.64
C MET A 72 1.76 -10.96 -16.73
N GLY A 73 1.59 -11.62 -17.89
CA GLY A 73 0.67 -11.17 -18.93
C GLY A 73 -0.79 -11.14 -18.49
N ARG A 74 -1.20 -11.97 -17.52
CA ARG A 74 -2.52 -11.91 -16.91
C ARG A 74 -2.67 -10.61 -16.08
N PHE A 75 -1.67 -10.25 -15.27
CA PHE A 75 -1.66 -8.98 -14.53
C PHE A 75 -1.63 -7.78 -15.48
N HIS A 76 -0.86 -7.85 -16.59
CA HIS A 76 -0.91 -6.80 -17.61
C HIS A 76 -2.33 -6.62 -18.15
N LYS A 77 -2.98 -7.69 -18.56
CA LYS A 77 -4.36 -7.65 -19.05
C LYS A 77 -5.34 -7.11 -18.01
N GLU A 78 -5.11 -7.41 -16.74
CA GLU A 78 -5.99 -7.03 -15.64
C GLU A 78 -5.86 -5.55 -15.27
N PHE A 79 -4.64 -5.07 -15.00
CA PHE A 79 -4.41 -3.80 -14.34
C PHE A 79 -3.63 -2.78 -15.18
N TYR A 80 -2.91 -3.21 -16.23
CA TYR A 80 -1.96 -2.37 -16.97
C TYR A 80 -2.28 -2.23 -18.46
N ASN A 81 -3.45 -2.64 -18.89
CA ASN A 81 -3.85 -2.65 -20.30
C ASN A 81 -4.32 -1.29 -20.84
N ASN A 82 -4.49 -0.29 -20.00
CA ASN A 82 -4.94 1.04 -20.39
C ASN A 82 -3.81 2.07 -20.21
N PRO A 83 -3.16 2.53 -21.31
CA PRO A 83 -2.04 3.46 -21.24
C PRO A 83 -2.38 4.84 -20.66
N GLU A 84 -3.66 5.22 -20.60
CA GLU A 84 -4.09 6.50 -19.99
C GLU A 84 -3.87 6.51 -18.47
N PHE A 85 -3.77 5.33 -17.85
CA PHE A 85 -3.50 5.16 -16.42
C PHE A 85 -2.04 4.84 -16.11
N VAL A 86 -1.17 4.78 -17.12
CA VAL A 86 0.27 4.53 -16.96
C VAL A 86 1.01 5.85 -17.04
N PRO A 87 1.39 6.48 -15.91
CA PRO A 87 2.14 7.73 -15.92
C PRO A 87 3.59 7.51 -16.38
N GLY A 88 4.35 8.61 -16.53
CA GLY A 88 5.79 8.54 -16.68
C GLY A 88 6.46 7.84 -15.50
N MET A 89 7.73 7.44 -15.66
CA MET A 89 8.49 6.81 -14.57
C MET A 89 9.88 7.43 -14.43
N GLY A 90 10.42 7.37 -13.22
CA GLY A 90 11.73 7.90 -12.88
C GLY A 90 11.96 7.96 -11.37
N GLU A 91 13.07 8.53 -10.94
CA GLU A 91 13.37 8.69 -9.51
C GLU A 91 12.59 9.85 -8.87
N ASP A 92 12.21 10.87 -9.65
CA ASP A 92 11.29 11.92 -9.18
C ASP A 92 9.86 11.39 -9.15
N CYS A 93 9.50 10.70 -8.05
CA CYS A 93 8.27 9.94 -7.92
C CYS A 93 7.52 10.15 -6.59
N LEU A 94 7.97 11.04 -5.71
CA LEU A 94 7.42 11.21 -4.37
C LEU A 94 6.18 12.12 -4.38
N TYR A 95 5.08 11.59 -4.91
CA TYR A 95 3.80 12.28 -5.10
C TYR A 95 2.65 11.52 -4.46
N LEU A 96 1.60 12.27 -4.11
CA LEU A 96 0.33 11.73 -3.61
C LEU A 96 -0.86 12.32 -4.36
N ASN A 97 -1.99 11.63 -4.29
CA ASN A 97 -3.25 12.08 -4.85
C ASN A 97 -4.33 12.10 -3.76
N ILE A 98 -5.28 13.03 -3.82
CA ILE A 98 -6.34 13.17 -2.82
C ILE A 98 -7.68 13.33 -3.54
N TRP A 99 -8.67 12.51 -3.17
CA TRP A 99 -10.08 12.67 -3.56
C TRP A 99 -10.86 13.17 -2.35
N VAL A 100 -11.49 14.32 -2.48
CA VAL A 100 -12.20 15.01 -1.40
C VAL A 100 -13.68 15.09 -1.76
N PRO A 101 -14.57 14.43 -1.03
CA PRO A 101 -16.02 14.55 -1.26
C PRO A 101 -16.53 15.96 -0.94
N GLU A 102 -17.70 16.30 -1.48
CA GLU A 102 -18.43 17.46 -1.02
C GLU A 102 -18.77 17.30 0.48
N HIS A 103 -18.53 18.33 1.25
CA HIS A 103 -18.75 18.34 2.70
C HIS A 103 -19.14 19.75 3.17
N GLU A 104 -19.75 19.83 4.35
CA GLU A 104 -20.13 21.11 4.97
C GLU A 104 -18.92 21.80 5.62
N GLU A 105 -18.98 23.12 5.74
CA GLU A 105 -17.93 23.89 6.41
C GLU A 105 -17.83 23.48 7.89
N GLY A 106 -16.64 23.08 8.31
CA GLY A 106 -16.36 22.61 9.68
C GLY A 106 -16.54 21.10 9.88
N GLU A 107 -17.09 20.39 8.91
CA GLU A 107 -17.11 18.92 8.92
C GLU A 107 -15.69 18.38 8.87
N ARG A 108 -15.45 17.23 9.54
CA ARG A 108 -14.17 16.51 9.55
C ARG A 108 -14.40 15.08 9.08
N LEU A 109 -13.93 14.79 7.87
CA LEU A 109 -14.15 13.51 7.20
C LEU A 109 -13.06 12.49 7.55
N PRO A 110 -13.38 11.20 7.70
CA PRO A 110 -12.38 10.15 7.83
C PRO A 110 -11.51 10.08 6.58
N VAL A 111 -10.25 9.67 6.77
CA VAL A 111 -9.23 9.64 5.73
C VAL A 111 -8.76 8.20 5.52
N ALA A 112 -8.82 7.73 4.29
CA ALA A 112 -8.27 6.47 3.83
C ALA A 112 -6.90 6.74 3.18
N PHE A 113 -5.81 6.19 3.75
CA PHE A 113 -4.45 6.34 3.26
C PHE A 113 -3.98 5.03 2.62
N TRP A 114 -4.01 4.98 1.29
CA TRP A 114 -3.71 3.80 0.49
C TRP A 114 -2.23 3.67 0.16
N ILE A 115 -1.69 2.45 0.36
CA ILE A 115 -0.34 2.05 -0.02
C ILE A 115 -0.46 0.89 -1.02
N HIS A 116 0.03 1.11 -2.25
CA HIS A 116 -0.03 0.11 -3.31
C HIS A 116 0.88 -1.10 -3.04
N GLY A 117 0.55 -2.23 -3.66
CA GLY A 117 1.32 -3.45 -3.65
C GLY A 117 2.48 -3.47 -4.64
N GLY A 118 2.77 -4.67 -5.19
CA GLY A 118 3.81 -4.86 -6.21
C GLY A 118 5.12 -5.43 -5.67
N GLY A 119 5.09 -6.17 -4.55
CA GLY A 119 6.26 -6.91 -4.03
C GLY A 119 7.45 -6.04 -3.65
N PHE A 120 7.25 -4.78 -3.31
CA PHE A 120 8.28 -3.73 -3.16
C PHE A 120 9.13 -3.49 -4.41
N GLY A 121 8.90 -4.22 -5.48
CA GLY A 121 9.63 -4.11 -6.75
C GLY A 121 8.99 -3.16 -7.76
N GLY A 122 7.70 -2.87 -7.62
CA GLY A 122 6.89 -2.04 -8.52
C GLY A 122 5.58 -1.58 -7.89
N GLY A 123 4.65 -1.12 -8.74
CA GLY A 123 3.38 -0.54 -8.35
C GLY A 123 3.39 0.99 -8.34
N TYR A 124 2.21 1.61 -8.38
CA TYR A 124 2.06 3.07 -8.32
C TYR A 124 0.66 3.49 -7.88
N SER A 125 0.53 4.74 -7.47
CA SER A 125 -0.66 5.28 -6.80
C SER A 125 -1.88 5.54 -7.71
N SER A 126 -1.71 5.43 -9.02
CA SER A 126 -2.75 5.72 -10.01
C SER A 126 -3.02 4.52 -10.94
N GLU A 127 -2.81 3.29 -10.45
CA GLU A 127 -3.18 2.09 -11.19
C GLU A 127 -4.66 2.09 -11.55
N LEU A 128 -5.02 1.36 -12.59
CA LEU A 128 -6.35 1.41 -13.22
C LEU A 128 -7.51 1.16 -12.23
N GLU A 129 -7.28 0.30 -11.25
CA GLU A 129 -8.25 -0.06 -10.22
C GLU A 129 -8.36 0.97 -9.09
N PHE A 130 -7.40 1.90 -8.92
CA PHE A 130 -7.45 2.86 -7.82
C PHE A 130 -8.19 4.14 -8.19
N ASP A 131 -9.29 4.43 -7.48
CA ASP A 131 -10.05 5.67 -7.60
C ASP A 131 -10.79 5.99 -6.30
N GLY A 132 -10.96 7.29 -6.03
CA GLY A 132 -11.63 7.76 -4.82
C GLY A 132 -13.12 8.06 -4.97
N GLU A 133 -13.72 7.91 -6.15
CA GLU A 133 -15.12 8.27 -6.36
C GLU A 133 -16.07 7.49 -5.43
N ALA A 134 -15.88 6.17 -5.32
CA ALA A 134 -16.71 5.33 -4.46
C ALA A 134 -16.56 5.70 -2.97
N PHE A 135 -15.34 6.01 -2.53
CA PHE A 135 -15.05 6.50 -1.17
C PHE A 135 -15.69 7.86 -0.93
N CYS A 136 -15.59 8.78 -1.88
CA CYS A 136 -16.22 10.09 -1.81
C CYS A 136 -17.74 9.99 -1.68
N LYS A 137 -18.41 9.10 -2.43
CA LYS A 137 -19.85 8.83 -2.31
C LYS A 137 -20.26 8.35 -0.92
N LYS A 138 -19.32 7.79 -0.16
CA LYS A 138 -19.51 7.34 1.24
C LYS A 138 -18.99 8.36 2.26
N GLY A 139 -18.55 9.56 1.86
CA GLY A 139 -18.06 10.61 2.76
C GLY A 139 -16.70 10.29 3.37
N VAL A 140 -15.80 9.64 2.64
CA VAL A 140 -14.44 9.32 3.03
C VAL A 140 -13.46 9.97 2.05
N ILE A 141 -12.46 10.66 2.55
CA ILE A 141 -11.33 11.16 1.74
C ILE A 141 -10.41 9.98 1.42
N LEU A 142 -10.09 9.78 0.13
CA LEU A 142 -9.05 8.83 -0.26
C LEU A 142 -7.75 9.59 -0.56
N VAL A 143 -6.64 9.07 -0.04
CA VAL A 143 -5.27 9.47 -0.39
C VAL A 143 -4.54 8.25 -0.93
N THR A 144 -3.93 8.36 -2.11
CA THR A 144 -3.02 7.33 -2.66
C THR A 144 -1.62 7.90 -2.80
N ILE A 145 -0.60 7.11 -2.53
CA ILE A 145 0.80 7.57 -2.53
C ILE A 145 1.68 6.74 -3.44
N ASN A 146 2.64 7.39 -4.11
CA ASN A 146 3.84 6.75 -4.63
C ASN A 146 4.92 6.74 -3.54
N TYR A 147 5.77 5.74 -3.57
CA TYR A 147 6.99 5.63 -2.76
C TYR A 147 8.09 4.97 -3.60
N ARG A 148 9.34 5.13 -3.20
CA ARG A 148 10.44 4.44 -3.90
C ARG A 148 10.31 2.94 -3.73
N VAL A 149 10.45 2.23 -4.83
CA VAL A 149 10.40 0.77 -4.90
C VAL A 149 11.75 0.20 -5.34
N ASN A 150 11.91 -1.11 -5.30
CA ASN A 150 13.09 -1.89 -5.67
C ASN A 150 14.40 -1.31 -5.09
N ILE A 151 15.51 -1.35 -5.81
CA ILE A 151 16.80 -0.82 -5.32
C ILE A 151 16.78 0.68 -5.04
N PHE A 152 15.84 1.45 -5.64
CA PHE A 152 15.74 2.88 -5.34
C PHE A 152 15.14 3.14 -3.94
N GLY A 153 14.31 2.22 -3.45
CA GLY A 153 13.64 2.32 -2.16
C GLY A 153 14.22 1.42 -1.06
N PHE A 154 14.89 0.32 -1.43
CA PHE A 154 15.25 -0.73 -0.45
C PHE A 154 16.69 -1.22 -0.57
N PHE A 155 17.57 -0.48 -1.21
CA PHE A 155 18.99 -0.80 -1.30
C PHE A 155 19.71 -0.55 0.02
N ALA A 156 20.24 -1.61 0.65
CA ALA A 156 21.07 -1.57 1.85
C ALA A 156 22.53 -1.89 1.52
N HIS A 157 23.47 -1.13 2.06
CA HIS A 157 24.90 -1.37 1.83
C HIS A 157 25.74 -0.63 2.88
N PRO A 158 26.92 -1.18 3.33
CA PRO A 158 27.79 -0.53 4.30
C PRO A 158 28.26 0.88 3.92
N TRP A 159 28.36 1.20 2.62
CA TRP A 159 28.69 2.57 2.18
C TRP A 159 27.60 3.58 2.54
N LEU A 160 26.34 3.17 2.47
CA LEU A 160 25.19 4.00 2.84
C LEU A 160 25.08 4.14 4.37
N ASP A 161 25.38 3.06 5.09
CA ASP A 161 25.41 3.07 6.55
C ASP A 161 26.49 4.00 7.08
N ALA A 162 27.67 4.00 6.45
CA ALA A 162 28.77 4.88 6.81
C ALA A 162 28.45 6.38 6.60
N GLU A 163 27.56 6.70 5.64
CA GLU A 163 27.10 8.08 5.38
C GLU A 163 25.96 8.49 6.33
N ASN A 164 25.24 7.53 6.90
CA ASN A 164 24.08 7.79 7.74
C ASN A 164 24.51 7.89 9.22
N GLU A 165 24.08 8.97 9.91
CA GLU A 165 24.41 9.18 11.34
C GLU A 165 23.93 8.04 12.26
N ARG A 166 22.94 7.25 11.81
CA ARG A 166 22.40 6.10 12.55
C ARG A 166 23.01 4.77 12.10
N HIS A 167 23.89 4.79 11.10
CA HIS A 167 24.50 3.61 10.50
C HIS A 167 23.46 2.58 10.01
N ILE A 168 22.47 3.05 9.23
CA ILE A 168 21.38 2.25 8.68
C ILE A 168 21.12 2.61 7.20
N SER A 169 20.58 1.64 6.45
CA SER A 169 20.14 1.81 5.08
C SER A 169 19.00 0.84 4.71
N GLY A 170 18.46 0.94 3.49
CA GLY A 170 17.52 -0.04 2.92
C GLY A 170 16.05 0.23 3.16
N ASN A 171 15.65 1.16 4.03
CA ASN A 171 14.23 1.44 4.33
C ASN A 171 13.73 2.77 3.74
N TYR A 172 14.31 3.24 2.64
CA TYR A 172 13.94 4.55 2.08
C TYR A 172 12.49 4.59 1.60
N GLY A 173 11.98 3.49 0.99
CA GLY A 173 10.57 3.39 0.58
C GLY A 173 9.60 3.46 1.77
N ILE A 174 9.93 2.85 2.91
CA ILE A 174 9.13 2.98 4.15
C ILE A 174 9.22 4.40 4.72
N LEU A 175 10.40 5.01 4.68
CA LEU A 175 10.55 6.41 5.10
C LEU A 175 9.74 7.36 4.22
N ASP A 176 9.62 7.08 2.90
CA ASP A 176 8.75 7.83 1.99
C ASP A 176 7.28 7.71 2.38
N GLN A 177 6.81 6.49 2.69
CA GLN A 177 5.45 6.25 3.18
C GLN A 177 5.18 6.98 4.50
N ILE A 178 6.14 6.98 5.42
CA ILE A 178 6.05 7.72 6.70
C ILE A 178 6.03 9.24 6.44
N ALA A 179 6.82 9.74 5.50
CA ALA A 179 6.83 11.16 5.13
C ALA A 179 5.50 11.58 4.51
N ALA A 180 4.95 10.78 3.60
CA ALA A 180 3.63 11.01 3.01
C ALA A 180 2.52 10.99 4.07
N LEU A 181 2.55 10.02 5.00
CA LEU A 181 1.58 9.92 6.10
C LEU A 181 1.63 11.15 7.02
N LYS A 182 2.83 11.62 7.36
CA LYS A 182 3.04 12.85 8.14
C LYS A 182 2.59 14.09 7.36
N TRP A 183 2.87 14.15 6.07
CA TRP A 183 2.38 15.23 5.22
C TRP A 183 0.85 15.30 5.23
N VAL A 184 0.17 14.14 5.10
CA VAL A 184 -1.28 14.03 5.17
C VAL A 184 -1.78 14.50 6.54
N ALA A 185 -1.24 13.98 7.64
CA ALA A 185 -1.65 14.38 8.99
C ALA A 185 -1.52 15.89 9.23
N ASN A 186 -0.51 16.55 8.63
CA ASN A 186 -0.26 17.98 8.78
C ASN A 186 -1.11 18.89 7.88
N ASN A 187 -1.71 18.35 6.81
CA ASN A 187 -2.39 19.17 5.80
C ASN A 187 -3.86 18.80 5.59
N ILE A 188 -4.28 17.58 5.95
CA ILE A 188 -5.58 17.03 5.53
C ILE A 188 -6.78 17.80 6.11
N GLU A 189 -6.61 18.49 7.22
CA GLU A 189 -7.65 19.33 7.79
C GLU A 189 -8.03 20.51 6.87
N ASN A 190 -7.09 21.00 6.06
CA ASN A 190 -7.35 22.03 5.06
C ASN A 190 -8.16 21.50 3.87
N PHE A 191 -8.20 20.19 3.69
CA PHE A 191 -9.04 19.47 2.72
C PHE A 191 -10.36 18.98 3.33
N GLY A 192 -10.68 19.33 4.58
CA GLY A 192 -11.89 18.86 5.28
C GLY A 192 -11.73 17.49 5.96
N GLY A 193 -10.53 16.91 5.99
CA GLY A 193 -10.28 15.64 6.65
C GLY A 193 -10.05 15.75 8.16
N ASP A 194 -10.17 14.62 8.85
CA ASP A 194 -9.81 14.47 10.27
C ASP A 194 -8.42 13.84 10.38
N SER A 195 -7.45 14.65 10.79
CA SER A 195 -6.06 14.22 11.01
C SER A 195 -5.91 13.17 12.12
N LYS A 196 -6.93 12.99 12.96
CA LYS A 196 -6.99 11.97 14.02
C LYS A 196 -7.75 10.71 13.61
N ASN A 197 -8.35 10.69 12.43
CA ASN A 197 -9.10 9.56 11.90
C ASN A 197 -8.56 9.09 10.55
N ILE A 198 -7.26 8.77 10.52
CA ILE A 198 -6.57 8.24 9.32
C ILE A 198 -6.50 6.71 9.43
N THR A 199 -7.13 6.03 8.48
CA THR A 199 -6.98 4.58 8.30
C THR A 199 -5.90 4.32 7.28
N VAL A 200 -4.81 3.67 7.68
CA VAL A 200 -3.78 3.19 6.75
C VAL A 200 -4.23 1.84 6.19
N PHE A 201 -4.14 1.68 4.87
CA PHE A 201 -4.54 0.42 4.25
C PHE A 201 -3.73 0.13 3.00
N GLY A 202 -3.61 -1.16 2.67
CA GLY A 202 -2.87 -1.62 1.52
C GLY A 202 -3.09 -3.09 1.23
N GLN A 203 -2.67 -3.52 0.05
CA GLN A 203 -2.77 -4.89 -0.42
C GLN A 203 -1.39 -5.43 -0.75
N SER A 204 -1.14 -6.75 -0.54
CA SER A 204 0.15 -7.38 -0.84
C SER A 204 1.32 -6.66 -0.12
N ALA A 205 2.36 -6.21 -0.83
CA ALA A 205 3.43 -5.40 -0.26
C ALA A 205 2.94 -4.10 0.41
N GLY A 206 1.80 -3.53 -0.04
CA GLY A 206 1.13 -2.42 0.63
C GLY A 206 0.51 -2.81 1.98
N SER A 207 0.02 -4.04 2.11
CA SER A 207 -0.42 -4.63 3.39
C SER A 207 0.77 -4.84 4.32
N MET A 208 1.89 -5.38 3.83
CA MET A 208 3.15 -5.48 4.59
C MET A 208 3.63 -4.10 5.05
N SER A 209 3.59 -3.10 4.17
CA SER A 209 3.89 -1.70 4.50
C SER A 209 2.99 -1.19 5.61
N THR A 210 1.68 -1.47 5.55
CA THR A 210 0.72 -1.13 6.60
C THR A 210 1.10 -1.77 7.93
N GLN A 211 1.49 -3.06 7.92
CA GLN A 211 2.00 -3.75 9.10
C GLN A 211 3.28 -3.11 9.66
N VAL A 212 4.23 -2.73 8.78
CA VAL A 212 5.46 -2.01 9.16
C VAL A 212 5.13 -0.66 9.79
N LEU A 213 4.23 0.14 9.19
CA LEU A 213 3.80 1.43 9.74
C LEU A 213 3.13 1.29 11.11
N CYS A 214 2.35 0.23 11.32
CA CYS A 214 1.74 -0.08 12.62
C CYS A 214 2.72 -0.65 13.65
N SER A 215 3.92 -1.06 13.21
CA SER A 215 5.00 -1.57 14.06
C SER A 215 6.06 -0.51 14.36
N SER A 216 6.18 0.51 13.52
CA SER A 216 7.18 1.57 13.64
C SER A 216 6.76 2.65 14.63
N LYS A 217 7.67 3.07 15.49
CA LYS A 217 7.47 4.24 16.38
C LYS A 217 7.48 5.58 15.64
N LEU A 218 8.02 5.62 14.43
CA LEU A 218 8.15 6.86 13.64
C LEU A 218 6.82 7.42 13.17
N THR A 219 5.76 6.58 13.13
CA THR A 219 4.40 7.01 12.75
C THR A 219 3.62 7.66 13.90
N GLY A 220 4.15 7.63 15.15
CA GLY A 220 3.46 8.19 16.32
C GLY A 220 2.04 7.60 16.44
N ASP A 221 1.07 8.46 16.73
CA ASP A 221 -0.35 8.07 16.85
C ASP A 221 -1.17 8.40 15.59
N ILE A 222 -0.50 8.61 14.43
CA ILE A 222 -1.21 8.98 13.19
C ILE A 222 -2.13 7.87 12.69
N PRO A 223 -1.70 6.59 12.58
CA PRO A 223 -2.63 5.53 12.21
C PRO A 223 -3.68 5.31 13.30
N ALA A 224 -4.94 5.63 13.02
CA ALA A 224 -6.06 5.41 13.93
C ALA A 224 -6.69 4.02 13.74
N LYS A 225 -6.59 3.46 12.54
CA LYS A 225 -7.08 2.13 12.14
C LYS A 225 -6.21 1.57 11.03
N ALA A 226 -6.27 0.26 10.78
CA ALA A 226 -5.55 -0.34 9.68
C ALA A 226 -6.37 -1.43 8.97
N ILE A 227 -6.24 -1.50 7.61
CA ILE A 227 -6.78 -2.60 6.82
C ILE A 227 -5.62 -3.25 6.06
N MET A 228 -5.46 -4.55 6.23
CA MET A 228 -4.36 -5.33 5.66
C MET A 228 -4.91 -6.43 4.75
N GLN A 229 -4.75 -6.24 3.44
CA GLN A 229 -5.30 -7.12 2.41
C GLN A 229 -4.19 -8.01 1.85
N SER A 230 -4.31 -9.32 2.02
CA SER A 230 -3.42 -10.33 1.42
C SER A 230 -1.92 -10.10 1.66
N GLY A 231 -1.53 -9.70 2.89
CA GLY A 231 -0.14 -9.32 3.14
C GLY A 231 0.27 -9.22 4.61
N ILE A 232 -0.31 -10.01 5.51
CA ILE A 232 0.12 -10.08 6.92
C ILE A 232 1.19 -11.17 7.09
N SER A 233 2.19 -10.88 7.91
CA SER A 233 3.19 -11.85 8.35
C SER A 233 3.29 -11.84 9.88
N CYS A 234 3.08 -13.00 10.48
CA CYS A 234 3.24 -13.27 11.90
C CYS A 234 4.34 -14.31 12.13
N ASP A 235 4.06 -15.57 11.82
CA ASP A 235 4.97 -16.69 12.08
C ASP A 235 5.44 -17.39 10.79
N ALA A 236 4.66 -17.35 9.74
CA ALA A 236 5.06 -17.88 8.45
C ALA A 236 6.03 -16.92 7.73
N ASP A 237 7.07 -17.49 7.12
CA ASP A 237 8.06 -16.72 6.36
C ASP A 237 7.56 -16.36 4.92
N VAL A 238 6.25 -16.26 4.74
CA VAL A 238 5.65 -15.86 3.44
C VAL A 238 6.05 -14.44 3.08
N LEU A 239 6.15 -13.59 4.09
CA LEU A 239 6.50 -12.17 3.97
C LEU A 239 7.63 -11.87 4.97
N TYR A 240 8.79 -12.42 4.67
CA TYR A 240 9.98 -12.32 5.53
C TYR A 240 10.49 -10.88 5.64
N THR A 241 10.74 -10.43 6.87
CA THR A 241 11.45 -9.17 7.15
C THR A 241 12.88 -9.49 7.58
N PRO A 242 13.89 -9.26 6.71
CA PRO A 242 15.28 -9.55 7.02
C PRO A 242 15.86 -8.56 8.05
N THR A 243 17.01 -8.91 8.58
CA THR A 243 17.87 -7.95 9.28
C THR A 243 18.59 -7.04 8.28
N LEU A 244 19.06 -5.87 8.74
CA LEU A 244 19.88 -4.97 7.90
C LEU A 244 21.06 -5.71 7.28
N LYS A 245 21.77 -6.55 8.04
CA LYS A 245 22.91 -7.32 7.56
C LYS A 245 22.58 -8.27 6.41
N GLU A 246 21.43 -8.93 6.45
CA GLU A 246 20.99 -9.82 5.38
C GLU A 246 20.67 -9.03 4.10
N GLU A 247 20.14 -7.80 4.21
CA GLU A 247 19.93 -6.93 3.05
C GLU A 247 21.22 -6.32 2.53
N GLU A 248 22.22 -6.03 3.38
CA GLU A 248 23.55 -5.62 2.94
C GLU A 248 24.24 -6.69 2.09
N GLU A 249 24.04 -7.98 2.38
CA GLU A 249 24.58 -9.08 1.57
C GLU A 249 23.99 -9.09 0.15
N ILE A 250 22.71 -8.67 -0.01
CA ILE A 250 22.10 -8.46 -1.32
C ILE A 250 22.65 -7.21 -1.98
N GLY A 251 22.87 -6.15 -1.19
CA GLY A 251 23.50 -4.92 -1.64
C GLY A 251 24.90 -5.13 -2.21
N GLU A 252 25.73 -5.94 -1.57
CA GLU A 252 27.06 -6.31 -2.07
C GLU A 252 27.00 -7.03 -3.43
N ARG A 253 26.00 -7.91 -3.64
CA ARG A 253 25.77 -8.55 -4.94
C ARG A 253 25.43 -7.53 -6.00
N PHE A 254 24.52 -6.59 -5.67
CA PHE A 254 24.14 -5.50 -6.57
C PHE A 254 25.36 -4.66 -6.97
N ILE A 255 26.22 -4.26 -6.03
CA ILE A 255 27.46 -3.55 -6.31
C ILE A 255 28.35 -4.35 -7.28
N GLY A 256 28.51 -5.66 -7.04
CA GLY A 256 29.27 -6.54 -7.94
C GLY A 256 28.79 -6.50 -9.38
N LEU A 257 27.46 -6.38 -9.60
CA LEU A 257 26.86 -6.28 -10.94
C LEU A 257 27.08 -4.92 -11.62
N THR A 258 27.25 -3.85 -10.83
CA THR A 258 27.50 -2.50 -11.37
C THR A 258 28.98 -2.28 -11.74
N GLY A 259 29.89 -3.03 -11.12
CA GLY A 259 31.35 -2.85 -11.27
C GLY A 259 31.87 -1.54 -10.66
N LYS A 260 31.06 -0.87 -9.82
CA LYS A 260 31.47 0.37 -9.14
C LYS A 260 32.21 0.06 -7.84
N THR A 261 33.08 0.99 -7.45
CA THR A 261 33.97 0.81 -6.29
C THR A 261 33.76 1.87 -5.20
N SER A 262 32.85 2.81 -5.43
CA SER A 262 32.47 3.83 -4.46
C SER A 262 31.00 4.23 -4.58
N LEU A 263 30.45 4.81 -3.52
CA LEU A 263 29.09 5.35 -3.50
C LEU A 263 28.91 6.53 -4.46
N GLU A 264 29.97 7.34 -4.63
CA GLU A 264 29.99 8.47 -5.58
C GLU A 264 29.83 7.97 -7.02
N GLU A 265 30.62 6.95 -7.41
CA GLU A 265 30.49 6.33 -8.74
C GLU A 265 29.12 5.71 -8.95
N LEU A 266 28.57 5.08 -7.92
CA LEU A 266 27.24 4.46 -7.96
C LEU A 266 26.14 5.52 -8.14
N ARG A 267 26.20 6.64 -7.39
CA ARG A 267 25.27 7.76 -7.53
C ARG A 267 25.38 8.48 -8.88
N ALA A 268 26.52 8.44 -9.50
CA ALA A 268 26.74 9.03 -10.82
C ALA A 268 26.17 8.19 -11.98
N MET A 269 25.75 6.94 -11.73
CA MET A 269 25.06 6.12 -12.73
C MET A 269 23.70 6.72 -13.09
N SER A 270 23.29 6.56 -14.34
CA SER A 270 21.93 6.90 -14.74
C SER A 270 20.90 5.98 -14.09
N THR A 271 19.65 6.41 -14.04
CA THR A 271 18.52 5.61 -13.53
C THR A 271 18.39 4.29 -14.31
N GLU A 272 18.57 4.35 -15.62
CA GLU A 272 18.49 3.21 -16.53
C GLU A 272 19.61 2.20 -16.27
N GLU A 273 20.87 2.65 -16.11
CA GLU A 273 22.01 1.78 -15.81
C GLU A 273 21.83 1.06 -14.47
N LEU A 274 21.35 1.76 -13.45
CA LEU A 274 21.02 1.16 -12.15
C LEU A 274 19.88 0.13 -12.27
N PHE A 275 18.87 0.46 -13.05
CA PHE A 275 17.74 -0.43 -13.24
C PHE A 275 18.14 -1.69 -14.04
N GLU A 276 19.00 -1.58 -15.05
CA GLU A 276 19.56 -2.74 -15.75
C GLU A 276 20.37 -3.66 -14.81
N ALA A 277 21.14 -3.08 -13.88
CA ALA A 277 21.85 -3.87 -12.87
C ALA A 277 20.87 -4.55 -11.89
N LYS A 278 19.77 -3.87 -11.54
CA LYS A 278 18.67 -4.42 -10.72
C LYS A 278 18.00 -5.62 -11.41
N VAL A 279 17.71 -5.55 -12.69
CA VAL A 279 17.11 -6.67 -13.44
C VAL A 279 18.04 -7.90 -13.39
N LYS A 280 19.35 -7.71 -13.54
CA LYS A 280 20.32 -8.79 -13.42
C LYS A 280 20.35 -9.38 -11.99
N LEU A 281 20.24 -8.54 -10.97
CA LEU A 281 20.13 -8.97 -9.59
C LEU A 281 18.90 -9.84 -9.36
N ASP A 282 17.75 -9.44 -9.88
CA ASP A 282 16.50 -10.21 -9.78
C ASP A 282 16.65 -11.60 -10.41
N ASP A 283 17.23 -11.67 -11.60
CA ASP A 283 17.49 -12.91 -12.30
C ASP A 283 18.44 -13.87 -11.53
N GLU A 284 19.44 -13.31 -10.86
CA GLU A 284 20.33 -14.09 -10.01
C GLU A 284 19.63 -14.59 -8.76
N MET A 285 18.90 -13.71 -8.07
CA MET A 285 18.25 -14.01 -6.81
C MET A 285 17.09 -14.99 -6.98
N TRP A 286 16.33 -14.86 -8.08
CA TRP A 286 15.28 -15.82 -8.44
C TRP A 286 15.80 -17.27 -8.51
N LYS A 287 17.02 -17.47 -9.06
CA LYS A 287 17.68 -18.80 -9.11
C LYS A 287 18.03 -19.36 -7.75
N THR A 288 18.12 -18.52 -6.71
CA THR A 288 18.33 -18.94 -5.33
C THR A 288 17.03 -19.29 -4.59
N GLY A 289 15.87 -19.07 -5.21
CA GLY A 289 14.56 -19.25 -4.61
C GLY A 289 14.07 -18.04 -3.79
N ARG A 290 14.78 -16.91 -3.82
CA ARG A 290 14.36 -15.68 -3.17
C ARG A 290 13.38 -14.93 -4.09
N GLY A 291 12.09 -14.90 -3.72
CA GLY A 291 11.03 -14.29 -4.55
C GLY A 291 11.00 -12.76 -4.47
N LEU A 292 11.16 -12.20 -3.26
CA LEU A 292 11.27 -10.75 -3.04
C LEU A 292 12.76 -10.41 -2.84
N VAL A 293 13.34 -9.67 -3.77
CA VAL A 293 14.80 -9.47 -3.81
C VAL A 293 15.26 -8.46 -2.78
N VAL A 294 14.63 -7.28 -2.75
CA VAL A 294 14.86 -6.23 -1.77
C VAL A 294 13.55 -5.85 -1.09
N VAL A 295 13.57 -5.78 0.24
CA VAL A 295 12.38 -5.58 1.08
C VAL A 295 12.73 -4.71 2.30
N PRO A 296 11.73 -4.22 3.05
CA PRO A 296 11.98 -3.57 4.32
C PRO A 296 12.76 -4.48 5.27
N ASN A 297 13.70 -3.91 6.00
CA ASN A 297 14.56 -4.64 6.95
C ASN A 297 14.45 -4.10 8.38
N ALA A 298 14.81 -4.94 9.35
CA ALA A 298 14.91 -4.56 10.75
C ALA A 298 16.26 -3.83 10.99
N ASP A 299 16.24 -2.51 10.86
CA ASP A 299 17.41 -1.62 10.95
C ASP A 299 17.62 -1.01 12.35
N GLY A 300 16.73 -1.32 13.30
CA GLY A 300 16.76 -0.76 14.65
C GLY A 300 16.21 0.66 14.80
N TYR A 301 15.72 1.28 13.71
CA TYR A 301 15.18 2.63 13.70
C TYR A 301 13.80 2.74 13.02
N VAL A 302 13.70 2.38 11.73
CA VAL A 302 12.41 2.31 11.02
C VAL A 302 11.60 1.14 11.54
N LEU A 303 12.24 -0.01 11.64
CA LEU A 303 11.78 -1.19 12.35
C LEU A 303 12.82 -1.56 13.43
N GLU A 304 12.46 -1.39 14.69
CA GLU A 304 13.35 -1.77 15.80
C GLU A 304 13.64 -3.27 15.82
N LYS A 305 12.71 -4.08 15.34
CA LYS A 305 12.75 -5.55 15.27
C LYS A 305 11.99 -6.02 14.02
N THR A 306 12.16 -7.28 13.65
CA THR A 306 11.37 -7.88 12.58
C THR A 306 9.87 -7.81 12.91
N VAL A 307 9.01 -7.78 11.89
CA VAL A 307 7.55 -7.78 12.11
C VAL A 307 7.09 -9.01 12.90
N LYS A 308 7.77 -10.14 12.73
CA LYS A 308 7.57 -11.37 13.50
C LYS A 308 7.84 -11.18 15.00
N ASP A 309 8.94 -10.52 15.34
CA ASP A 309 9.26 -10.25 16.75
C ASP A 309 8.31 -9.23 17.36
N VAL A 310 7.97 -8.18 16.62
CA VAL A 310 6.94 -7.20 17.03
C VAL A 310 5.60 -7.88 17.31
N TRP A 311 5.18 -8.81 16.43
CA TRP A 311 3.97 -9.60 16.64
C TRP A 311 4.05 -10.48 17.87
N LYS A 312 5.14 -11.26 18.06
CA LYS A 312 5.35 -12.13 19.23
C LYS A 312 5.30 -11.38 20.54
N GLU A 313 5.90 -10.19 20.57
CA GLU A 313 5.94 -9.32 21.75
C GLU A 313 4.62 -8.54 21.95
N GLY A 314 3.76 -8.51 20.92
CA GLY A 314 2.51 -7.74 20.93
C GLY A 314 2.72 -6.23 21.03
N THR A 315 3.82 -5.71 20.47
CA THR A 315 4.20 -4.29 20.55
C THR A 315 3.73 -3.44 19.37
N MET A 316 3.00 -4.04 18.38
CA MET A 316 2.33 -3.28 17.35
C MET A 316 1.27 -2.32 17.95
N LYS A 317 0.89 -1.30 17.19
CA LYS A 317 -0.13 -0.32 17.61
C LYS A 317 -1.43 -1.01 18.04
N ASP A 318 -2.00 -0.54 19.16
CA ASP A 318 -3.27 -1.02 19.69
C ASP A 318 -4.43 -0.20 19.12
N ILE A 319 -4.80 -0.52 17.89
CA ILE A 319 -5.85 0.13 17.08
C ILE A 319 -6.75 -0.96 16.46
N PRO A 320 -7.96 -0.62 15.99
CA PRO A 320 -8.81 -1.56 15.24
C PRO A 320 -8.14 -2.03 13.94
N TYR A 321 -8.28 -3.32 13.62
CA TYR A 321 -7.77 -3.93 12.40
C TYR A 321 -8.86 -4.62 11.60
N MET A 322 -8.76 -4.55 10.28
CA MET A 322 -9.47 -5.42 9.34
C MET A 322 -8.43 -6.14 8.49
N CYS A 323 -8.56 -7.45 8.36
CA CYS A 323 -7.59 -8.28 7.66
C CYS A 323 -8.31 -9.32 6.81
N GLY A 324 -7.75 -9.65 5.66
CA GLY A 324 -8.33 -10.72 4.87
C GLY A 324 -7.52 -11.10 3.64
N VAL A 325 -8.04 -12.05 2.91
CA VAL A 325 -7.38 -12.69 1.77
C VAL A 325 -8.40 -13.03 0.69
N VAL A 326 -7.91 -13.39 -0.49
CA VAL A 326 -8.69 -13.99 -1.56
C VAL A 326 -8.54 -15.53 -1.55
N THR A 327 -9.37 -16.26 -2.31
CA THR A 327 -9.31 -17.73 -2.30
C THR A 327 -8.00 -18.27 -2.90
N ASP A 328 -7.63 -17.82 -4.11
CA ASP A 328 -6.39 -18.21 -4.79
C ASP A 328 -5.28 -17.19 -4.51
N ASP A 329 -4.98 -17.06 -3.24
CA ASP A 329 -3.99 -16.10 -2.78
C ASP A 329 -2.56 -16.67 -2.77
N LEU A 330 -1.57 -15.82 -2.58
CA LEU A 330 -0.17 -16.23 -2.49
C LEU A 330 0.03 -17.31 -1.43
N GLY A 331 0.69 -18.41 -1.81
CA GLY A 331 0.95 -19.54 -0.95
C GLY A 331 -0.24 -20.49 -0.72
N ALA A 332 -1.41 -20.25 -1.35
CA ALA A 332 -2.48 -21.24 -1.40
C ALA A 332 -2.11 -22.39 -2.34
N THR A 333 -2.38 -23.63 -1.92
CA THR A 333 -2.16 -24.79 -2.77
C THR A 333 -3.35 -25.03 -3.71
N PRO A 334 -3.15 -25.65 -4.91
CA PRO A 334 -4.26 -25.97 -5.80
C PRO A 334 -5.35 -26.83 -5.15
N GLU A 335 -4.99 -27.69 -4.20
CA GLU A 335 -5.93 -28.52 -3.44
C GLU A 335 -6.78 -27.68 -2.48
N GLU A 336 -6.18 -26.69 -1.83
CA GLU A 336 -6.90 -25.75 -0.94
C GLU A 336 -7.86 -24.89 -1.76
N VAL A 337 -7.38 -24.29 -2.86
CA VAL A 337 -8.21 -23.49 -3.78
C VAL A 337 -9.41 -24.29 -4.29
N LYS A 338 -9.16 -25.52 -4.78
CA LYS A 338 -10.23 -26.40 -5.26
C LYS A 338 -11.24 -26.79 -4.18
N ALA A 339 -10.80 -26.82 -2.92
CA ALA A 339 -11.67 -27.09 -1.77
C ALA A 339 -12.37 -25.81 -1.24
N GLY A 340 -12.20 -24.66 -1.89
CA GLY A 340 -12.71 -23.36 -1.42
C GLY A 340 -12.08 -22.90 -0.09
N LYS A 341 -10.85 -23.37 0.19
CA LYS A 341 -10.10 -23.02 1.40
C LYS A 341 -9.06 -21.97 1.06
N THR A 342 -8.79 -21.13 2.04
CA THR A 342 -7.70 -20.17 2.01
C THR A 342 -6.37 -20.83 2.39
N GLY A 343 -5.27 -20.26 1.87
CA GLY A 343 -3.92 -20.72 2.19
C GLY A 343 -3.35 -20.11 3.47
N ILE A 344 -2.03 -20.12 3.56
CA ILE A 344 -1.25 -19.68 4.73
C ILE A 344 -1.54 -18.23 5.15
N LEU A 345 -1.86 -17.33 4.22
CA LEU A 345 -2.12 -15.91 4.56
C LEU A 345 -3.35 -15.73 5.46
N MET A 346 -4.39 -16.57 5.33
CA MET A 346 -5.53 -16.52 6.25
C MET A 346 -5.13 -16.98 7.66
N GLU A 347 -4.26 -17.96 7.77
CA GLU A 347 -3.76 -18.39 9.09
C GLU A 347 -2.93 -17.27 9.77
N GLU A 348 -2.19 -16.48 9.00
CA GLU A 348 -1.50 -15.28 9.50
C GLU A 348 -2.52 -14.21 9.95
N CYS A 349 -3.60 -13.98 9.20
CA CYS A 349 -4.68 -13.09 9.62
C CYS A 349 -5.32 -13.53 10.95
N LYS A 350 -5.58 -14.84 11.11
CA LYS A 350 -6.12 -15.40 12.36
C LYS A 350 -5.16 -15.24 13.54
N ARG A 351 -3.85 -15.45 13.32
CA ARG A 351 -2.82 -15.23 14.36
C ARG A 351 -2.78 -13.76 14.79
N TRP A 352 -2.84 -12.85 13.83
CA TRP A 352 -2.91 -11.41 14.12
C TRP A 352 -4.14 -11.07 14.93
N ALA A 353 -5.32 -11.51 14.50
CA ALA A 353 -6.59 -11.26 15.17
C ALA A 353 -6.62 -11.82 16.60
N ALA A 354 -6.10 -13.04 16.81
CA ALA A 354 -5.99 -13.64 18.14
C ALA A 354 -5.12 -12.81 19.10
N THR A 355 -4.05 -12.19 18.57
CA THR A 355 -3.21 -11.27 19.36
C THR A 355 -3.95 -9.98 19.70
N ARG A 356 -4.83 -9.49 18.81
CA ARG A 356 -5.66 -8.31 19.08
C ARG A 356 -6.74 -8.59 20.11
N GLU A 357 -7.37 -9.77 20.06
CA GLU A 357 -8.32 -10.20 21.09
C GLU A 357 -7.71 -10.13 22.51
N GLU A 358 -6.46 -10.57 22.67
CA GLU A 358 -5.74 -10.52 23.95
C GLU A 358 -5.53 -9.08 24.47
N LYS A 359 -5.51 -8.08 23.58
CA LYS A 359 -5.41 -6.65 23.91
C LYS A 359 -6.78 -5.98 24.09
N GLY A 360 -7.86 -6.66 23.74
CA GLY A 360 -9.23 -6.10 23.79
C GLY A 360 -9.57 -5.19 22.60
N THR A 361 -8.74 -5.14 21.57
CA THR A 361 -8.96 -4.34 20.36
C THR A 361 -9.58 -5.21 19.28
N PRO A 362 -10.71 -4.83 18.65
CA PRO A 362 -11.36 -5.65 17.64
C PRO A 362 -10.49 -5.84 16.40
N ALA A 363 -10.52 -7.06 15.85
CA ALA A 363 -10.02 -7.37 14.53
C ALA A 363 -11.11 -8.09 13.73
N TYR A 364 -11.36 -7.63 12.51
CA TYR A 364 -12.36 -8.19 11.61
C TYR A 364 -11.65 -8.95 10.50
N LEU A 365 -12.11 -10.19 10.25
CA LEU A 365 -11.52 -11.00 9.18
C LEU A 365 -12.48 -11.19 8.01
N TYR A 366 -11.94 -11.16 6.79
CA TYR A 366 -12.70 -11.46 5.59
C TYR A 366 -11.99 -12.48 4.69
N HIS A 367 -12.81 -13.14 3.88
CA HIS A 367 -12.39 -14.01 2.77
C HIS A 367 -13.17 -13.58 1.53
N PHE A 368 -12.48 -13.05 0.54
CA PHE A 368 -13.05 -12.77 -0.77
C PHE A 368 -13.02 -14.06 -1.60
N ALA A 369 -14.19 -14.62 -1.85
CA ALA A 369 -14.38 -15.92 -2.51
C ALA A 369 -15.19 -15.83 -3.81
N HIS A 370 -15.42 -14.62 -4.31
CA HIS A 370 -16.14 -14.38 -5.55
C HIS A 370 -15.21 -14.59 -6.75
N GLU A 371 -15.59 -15.54 -7.63
CA GLU A 371 -14.87 -15.78 -8.88
C GLU A 371 -15.20 -14.70 -9.90
N LEU A 372 -14.16 -13.99 -10.41
CA LEU A 372 -14.36 -12.93 -11.38
C LEU A 372 -14.78 -13.50 -12.74
N PRO A 373 -15.78 -12.90 -13.44
CA PRO A 373 -16.22 -13.37 -14.74
C PRO A 373 -15.19 -13.13 -15.84
N GLY A 374 -15.27 -13.86 -16.95
CA GLY A 374 -14.56 -13.56 -18.19
C GLY A 374 -13.38 -14.48 -18.53
N ASP A 375 -12.80 -15.17 -17.57
CA ASP A 375 -11.80 -16.24 -17.75
C ASP A 375 -11.82 -17.24 -16.60
N ASP A 376 -10.86 -18.16 -16.57
CA ASP A 376 -10.70 -19.23 -15.58
C ASP A 376 -9.68 -18.90 -14.47
N TRP A 377 -9.34 -17.63 -14.29
CA TRP A 377 -8.33 -17.25 -13.30
C TRP A 377 -8.86 -17.30 -11.86
N GLY A 378 -10.17 -17.38 -11.70
CA GLY A 378 -10.82 -17.49 -10.39
C GLY A 378 -10.68 -16.25 -9.52
N THR A 379 -10.44 -16.47 -8.24
CA THR A 379 -10.30 -15.41 -7.21
C THR A 379 -8.80 -15.20 -6.92
N PHE A 380 -8.08 -14.69 -7.90
CA PHE A 380 -6.63 -14.52 -7.86
C PHE A 380 -6.17 -13.36 -6.95
N HIS A 381 -4.90 -13.38 -6.55
CA HIS A 381 -4.27 -12.32 -5.74
C HIS A 381 -4.51 -10.92 -6.33
N SER A 382 -5.03 -9.99 -5.56
CA SER A 382 -5.44 -8.62 -5.91
C SER A 382 -6.80 -8.49 -6.61
N SER A 383 -7.53 -9.58 -6.85
CA SER A 383 -8.83 -9.55 -7.57
C SER A 383 -9.91 -8.74 -6.83
N GLU A 384 -9.85 -8.67 -5.50
CA GLU A 384 -10.78 -7.92 -4.67
C GLU A 384 -10.65 -6.40 -4.82
N LEU A 385 -9.55 -5.90 -5.40
CA LEU A 385 -9.30 -4.45 -5.52
C LEU A 385 -10.35 -3.75 -6.38
N TRP A 386 -10.81 -4.37 -7.45
CA TRP A 386 -11.91 -3.84 -8.27
C TRP A 386 -13.17 -3.56 -7.44
N TYR A 387 -13.47 -4.47 -6.50
CA TYR A 387 -14.63 -4.38 -5.62
C TYR A 387 -14.39 -3.40 -4.47
N THR A 388 -13.21 -3.41 -3.88
CA THR A 388 -12.82 -2.52 -2.77
C THR A 388 -12.84 -1.04 -3.19
N PHE A 389 -12.40 -0.74 -4.44
CA PHE A 389 -12.37 0.63 -4.96
C PHE A 389 -13.63 1.01 -5.74
N GLY A 390 -14.54 0.06 -6.00
CA GLY A 390 -15.77 0.32 -6.76
C GLY A 390 -15.51 0.69 -8.23
N THR A 391 -14.45 0.15 -8.82
CA THR A 391 -13.95 0.50 -10.16
C THR A 391 -14.24 -0.54 -11.23
N LEU A 392 -15.20 -1.43 -10.99
CA LEU A 392 -15.59 -2.52 -11.89
C LEU A 392 -15.84 -2.05 -13.33
N GLY A 393 -16.37 -0.84 -13.51
CA GLY A 393 -16.62 -0.27 -14.84
C GLY A 393 -15.36 0.03 -15.67
N ARG A 394 -14.17 -0.04 -15.09
CA ARG A 394 -12.88 0.09 -15.79
C ARG A 394 -12.27 -1.26 -16.15
N CYS A 395 -12.75 -2.32 -15.51
CA CYS A 395 -12.27 -3.67 -15.76
C CYS A 395 -12.70 -4.16 -17.14
N TRP A 396 -11.83 -4.92 -17.81
CA TRP A 396 -12.15 -5.54 -19.11
C TRP A 396 -13.17 -6.70 -19.00
N ARG A 397 -13.44 -7.17 -17.77
CA ARG A 397 -14.31 -8.30 -17.47
C ARG A 397 -15.78 -7.96 -17.68
N PRO A 398 -16.63 -8.90 -18.14
CA PRO A 398 -18.06 -8.68 -18.33
C PRO A 398 -18.81 -8.70 -16.98
N MET A 399 -18.59 -7.66 -16.16
CA MET A 399 -19.21 -7.53 -14.84
C MET A 399 -20.71 -7.45 -14.93
N GLU A 400 -21.42 -8.17 -14.08
CA GLU A 400 -22.88 -8.23 -14.00
C GLU A 400 -23.39 -7.49 -12.76
N GLN A 401 -24.71 -7.38 -12.59
CA GLN A 401 -25.32 -6.64 -11.46
C GLN A 401 -24.88 -7.20 -10.11
N GLN A 402 -24.72 -8.50 -9.98
CA GLN A 402 -24.23 -9.15 -8.74
C GLN A 402 -22.82 -8.69 -8.35
N ASP A 403 -21.94 -8.40 -9.34
CA ASP A 403 -20.61 -7.88 -9.10
C ASP A 403 -20.67 -6.46 -8.54
N TYR A 404 -21.54 -5.61 -9.10
CA TYR A 404 -21.76 -4.24 -8.62
C TYR A 404 -22.40 -4.22 -7.23
N ASP A 405 -23.34 -5.13 -6.93
CA ASP A 405 -23.98 -5.25 -5.62
C ASP A 405 -22.96 -5.70 -4.57
N LEU A 406 -22.08 -6.65 -4.91
CA LEU A 406 -20.98 -7.10 -4.03
C LEU A 406 -19.96 -5.98 -3.80
N SER A 407 -19.58 -5.25 -4.85
CA SER A 407 -18.69 -4.11 -4.74
C SER A 407 -19.27 -3.03 -3.83
N GLU A 408 -20.55 -2.68 -3.98
CA GLU A 408 -21.23 -1.72 -3.10
C GLU A 408 -21.25 -2.17 -1.64
N GLU A 409 -21.43 -3.48 -1.38
CA GLU A 409 -21.32 -4.05 -0.03
C GLU A 409 -19.90 -3.88 0.52
N MET A 410 -18.87 -4.23 -0.25
CA MET A 410 -17.47 -4.13 0.18
C MET A 410 -17.07 -2.68 0.43
N VAL A 411 -17.33 -1.76 -0.50
CA VAL A 411 -17.06 -0.32 -0.32
C VAL A 411 -17.73 0.20 0.95
N THR A 412 -18.98 -0.22 1.21
CA THR A 412 -19.72 0.17 2.42
C THR A 412 -19.05 -0.34 3.68
N CYS A 413 -18.65 -1.61 3.73
CA CYS A 413 -17.96 -2.20 4.88
C CYS A 413 -16.60 -1.52 5.16
N TRP A 414 -15.79 -1.30 4.10
CA TRP A 414 -14.49 -0.61 4.22
C TRP A 414 -14.65 0.82 4.74
N THR A 415 -15.56 1.58 4.13
CA THR A 415 -15.78 2.97 4.54
C THR A 415 -16.42 3.10 5.92
N ASN A 416 -17.31 2.19 6.33
CA ASN A 416 -17.83 2.12 7.70
C ASN A 416 -16.70 1.87 8.71
N PHE A 417 -15.83 0.89 8.43
CA PHE A 417 -14.66 0.63 9.26
C PHE A 417 -13.73 1.86 9.34
N MET A 418 -13.49 2.55 8.24
CA MET A 418 -12.69 3.78 8.20
C MET A 418 -13.31 4.90 9.04
N LYS A 419 -14.64 4.98 9.12
CA LYS A 419 -15.36 5.94 9.97
C LYS A 419 -15.24 5.60 11.45
N THR A 420 -15.56 4.36 11.81
CA THR A 420 -15.89 4.01 13.20
C THR A 420 -14.98 2.93 13.81
N GLY A 421 -14.22 2.17 13.00
CA GLY A 421 -13.52 0.96 13.40
C GLY A 421 -14.40 -0.29 13.41
N ASP A 422 -15.67 -0.17 12.97
CA ASP A 422 -16.63 -1.26 12.83
C ASP A 422 -17.15 -1.31 11.38
N PRO A 423 -16.98 -2.42 10.62
CA PRO A 423 -17.45 -2.53 9.24
C PRO A 423 -18.98 -2.50 9.10
N ASN A 424 -19.72 -2.75 10.20
CA ASN A 424 -21.17 -2.69 10.21
C ASN A 424 -21.70 -1.24 10.18
N GLY A 425 -20.90 -0.26 10.66
CA GLY A 425 -21.30 1.15 10.75
C GLY A 425 -22.27 1.44 11.90
N GLU A 426 -22.72 2.71 11.97
CA GLU A 426 -23.68 3.17 13.01
C GLU A 426 -25.13 2.83 12.67
N THR A 427 -25.45 2.69 11.39
CA THR A 427 -26.78 2.26 10.95
C THR A 427 -26.93 0.78 11.20
N GLN A 428 -27.90 0.41 12.01
CA GLN A 428 -28.38 -0.97 12.08
C GLN A 428 -28.54 -1.46 10.64
N ILE A 429 -27.63 -2.35 10.23
CA ILE A 429 -27.74 -3.07 8.97
C ILE A 429 -29.16 -3.63 9.00
N GLN A 430 -29.94 -3.35 7.96
CA GLN A 430 -31.31 -3.83 7.81
C GLN A 430 -31.39 -5.27 8.35
N GLU A 431 -32.37 -5.58 9.17
CA GLU A 431 -32.56 -6.82 9.95
C GLU A 431 -32.34 -8.15 9.19
N GLU A 432 -32.02 -8.07 7.90
CA GLU A 432 -31.80 -9.20 6.97
C GLU A 432 -30.34 -9.49 6.63
N LYS A 433 -29.33 -8.64 6.99
CA LYS A 433 -27.92 -8.93 6.72
C LYS A 433 -27.22 -9.45 7.95
N GLU A 434 -26.48 -10.55 7.78
CA GLU A 434 -25.66 -11.13 8.83
C GLU A 434 -24.61 -10.13 9.32
N LYS A 435 -24.60 -9.86 10.63
CA LYS A 435 -23.64 -8.96 11.25
C LYS A 435 -22.21 -9.50 11.09
N TRP A 436 -21.29 -8.66 10.69
CA TRP A 436 -19.87 -8.99 10.68
C TRP A 436 -19.32 -8.90 12.09
N GLU A 437 -19.17 -10.04 12.76
CA GLU A 437 -18.61 -10.10 14.11
C GLU A 437 -17.08 -9.98 14.07
N SER A 438 -16.50 -9.38 15.12
CA SER A 438 -15.04 -9.40 15.28
C SER A 438 -14.57 -10.82 15.58
N TYR A 439 -13.35 -11.13 15.11
CA TYR A 439 -12.74 -12.43 15.36
C TYR A 439 -12.39 -12.60 16.84
N THR A 440 -12.78 -13.75 17.41
CA THR A 440 -12.29 -14.23 18.70
C THR A 440 -11.95 -15.71 18.62
N LYS A 441 -11.16 -16.23 19.57
CA LYS A 441 -10.84 -17.67 19.64
C LYS A 441 -12.09 -18.52 19.89
N GLU A 442 -13.07 -17.96 20.63
CA GLU A 442 -14.36 -18.62 20.89
C GLU A 442 -15.32 -18.51 19.72
N ASN A 443 -15.30 -17.37 19.00
CA ASN A 443 -16.07 -17.14 17.78
C ASN A 443 -15.14 -16.74 16.62
N PRO A 444 -14.53 -17.72 15.94
CA PRO A 444 -13.56 -17.46 14.86
C PRO A 444 -14.26 -17.03 13.54
N TYR A 445 -15.04 -15.94 13.63
CA TYR A 445 -15.84 -15.45 12.53
C TYR A 445 -14.97 -14.86 11.41
N VAL A 446 -15.27 -15.24 10.18
CA VAL A 446 -14.67 -14.69 8.95
C VAL A 446 -15.82 -14.35 8.01
N LYS A 447 -15.96 -13.07 7.64
CA LYS A 447 -16.94 -12.63 6.64
C LYS A 447 -16.54 -13.14 5.26
N ILE A 448 -17.46 -13.84 4.60
CA ILE A 448 -17.24 -14.34 3.23
C ILE A 448 -17.97 -13.43 2.25
N PHE A 449 -17.22 -12.87 1.29
CA PHE A 449 -17.72 -12.14 0.13
C PHE A 449 -17.73 -13.07 -1.10
N LYS A 450 -18.93 -13.36 -1.66
CA LYS A 450 -19.10 -14.29 -2.77
C LYS A 450 -20.33 -13.95 -3.64
#